data_de228e3537d6a3cd97ef070602ca9b22
#
_entry.id   de228e3537d6a3cd97ef070602ca9b22
#
_cell.length_a   1.000
_cell.length_b   1.000
_cell.length_c   1.000
_cell.angle_alpha   90.00
_cell.angle_beta   90.00
_cell.angle_gamma   90.00
#
_symmetry.space_group_name_H-M   'P 1'
#
loop_
_entity.id
_entity.type
_entity.pdbx_description
1 polymer ?
#
loop_
_entity_poly.entity_id
_entity_poly.type
_entity_poly.pdbx_seq_one_letter_code
_entity_poly.pdbx_strand_id
1 'polypeptide(L)'
;MSLLKVDNLMFNYSDKELFNGISFQLNQGEHAVLVGQNGSGKTTIFDLITKKLTPDKGTIEWTPGVTYSYLDQHYKVNDDFTVIEFLEQIYKNLFDKEKHMNELYEKGSNPDDPNYFKYLDQASLINDELLRDDFYSIKEKIDKVIVGLGIPKEYKERKLNILSSGQREKIYLAKMLLEEHDVLLLDEPTNYLDAPHVKWLAEYLQNYPKAFLVISHDEPFLSQIANVVLHLQ
;
A
#
# COMPACT_ATOMS: atom_id res chain seq x y z
N MET A 1 12.41 14.20 8.69
CA MET A 1 13.31 13.02 8.77
C MET A 1 13.35 12.38 7.40
N SER A 2 14.58 12.07 6.88
CA SER A 2 14.70 11.41 5.57
C SER A 2 14.26 9.95 5.67
N LEU A 3 13.45 9.49 4.72
CA LEU A 3 12.99 8.09 4.62
C LEU A 3 13.81 7.33 3.57
N LEU A 4 14.10 7.99 2.44
CA LEU A 4 14.89 7.46 1.34
C LEU A 4 15.92 8.51 0.93
N LYS A 5 17.17 8.10 0.73
CA LYS A 5 18.25 8.91 0.15
C LYS A 5 18.82 8.20 -1.07
N VAL A 6 18.88 8.90 -2.18
CA VAL A 6 19.57 8.49 -3.41
C VAL A 6 20.70 9.48 -3.65
N ASP A 7 21.92 8.99 -3.83
CA ASP A 7 23.11 9.84 -3.96
C ASP A 7 23.98 9.38 -5.13
N ASN A 8 24.22 10.32 -6.05
CA ASN A 8 25.08 10.17 -7.23
C ASN A 8 24.79 8.89 -8.04
N LEU A 9 23.51 8.59 -8.27
CA LEU A 9 23.05 7.39 -8.92
C LEU A 9 23.41 7.40 -10.40
N MET A 10 24.12 6.36 -10.86
CA MET A 10 24.42 6.12 -12.27
C MET A 10 23.86 4.76 -12.67
N PHE A 11 23.23 4.70 -13.83
CA PHE A 11 22.68 3.46 -14.36
C PHE A 11 22.66 3.46 -15.89
N ASN A 12 23.14 2.37 -16.47
CA ASN A 12 23.12 2.12 -17.90
C ASN A 12 22.20 0.93 -18.19
N TYR A 13 21.38 1.06 -19.21
CA TYR A 13 20.56 -0.06 -19.71
C TYR A 13 21.23 -0.60 -20.97
N SER A 14 21.94 -1.71 -20.84
CA SER A 14 22.86 -2.22 -21.88
C SER A 14 23.91 -1.16 -22.25
N ASP A 15 23.89 -0.64 -23.46
CA ASP A 15 24.84 0.35 -23.95
C ASP A 15 24.34 1.81 -23.89
N LYS A 16 23.15 2.03 -23.30
CA LYS A 16 22.54 3.35 -23.19
C LYS A 16 22.64 3.87 -21.77
N GLU A 17 23.36 4.99 -21.57
CA GLU A 17 23.35 5.73 -20.32
C GLU A 17 21.93 6.26 -20.07
N LEU A 18 21.35 5.87 -18.94
CA LEU A 18 20.02 6.31 -18.54
C LEU A 18 20.10 7.37 -17.43
N PHE A 19 21.01 7.16 -16.46
CA PHE A 19 21.24 8.09 -15.36
C PHE A 19 22.71 8.37 -15.19
N ASN A 20 23.02 9.67 -14.98
CA ASN A 20 24.40 10.13 -14.76
C ASN A 20 24.47 11.09 -13.57
N GLY A 21 24.51 10.51 -12.34
CA GLY A 21 24.69 11.29 -11.13
C GLY A 21 23.40 11.87 -10.52
N ILE A 22 22.29 11.15 -10.60
CA ILE A 22 21.01 11.58 -9.98
C ILE A 22 21.13 11.52 -8.46
N SER A 23 20.68 12.59 -7.79
CA SER A 23 20.58 12.63 -6.34
C SER A 23 19.27 13.27 -5.91
N PHE A 24 18.56 12.63 -5.00
CA PHE A 24 17.34 13.14 -4.36
C PHE A 24 17.11 12.47 -3.02
N GLN A 25 16.20 13.02 -2.25
CA GLN A 25 15.73 12.40 -1.00
C GLN A 25 14.22 12.51 -0.89
N LEU A 26 13.62 11.59 -0.14
CA LEU A 26 12.22 11.62 0.25
C LEU A 26 12.14 11.69 1.77
N ASN A 27 11.45 12.71 2.28
CA ASN A 27 11.28 12.93 3.70
C ASN A 27 9.88 12.52 4.18
N GLN A 28 9.74 12.36 5.47
CA GLN A 28 8.45 12.07 6.11
C GLN A 28 7.43 13.17 5.79
N GLY A 29 6.22 12.75 5.37
CA GLY A 29 5.13 13.66 5.00
C GLY A 29 5.34 14.36 3.64
N GLU A 30 6.36 14.01 2.87
CA GLU A 30 6.49 14.51 1.51
C GLU A 30 5.61 13.71 0.54
N HIS A 31 4.81 14.45 -0.19
CA HIS A 31 3.98 14.00 -1.29
C HIS A 31 4.70 14.31 -2.60
N ALA A 32 5.64 13.42 -2.97
CA ALA A 32 6.52 13.65 -4.10
C ALA A 32 5.93 13.08 -5.40
N VAL A 33 6.13 13.80 -6.51
CA VAL A 33 5.83 13.32 -7.85
C VAL A 33 7.10 13.32 -8.70
N LEU A 34 7.30 12.25 -9.47
CA LEU A 34 8.41 12.12 -10.40
C LEU A 34 7.92 12.37 -11.81
N VAL A 35 8.33 13.49 -12.38
CA VAL A 35 7.96 13.90 -13.74
C VAL A 35 9.16 13.85 -14.69
N GLY A 36 8.91 13.65 -15.96
CA GLY A 36 9.94 13.58 -17.00
C GLY A 36 9.38 13.00 -18.30
N GLN A 37 10.14 13.11 -19.38
CA GLN A 37 9.73 12.60 -20.68
C GLN A 37 9.47 11.09 -20.69
N ASN A 38 8.69 10.59 -21.64
CA ASN A 38 8.55 9.13 -21.82
C ASN A 38 9.89 8.52 -22.18
N GLY A 39 10.23 7.42 -21.49
CA GLY A 39 11.54 6.76 -21.68
C GLY A 39 12.70 7.43 -20.91
N SER A 40 12.46 8.43 -20.07
CA SER A 40 13.50 9.02 -19.21
C SER A 40 13.93 8.13 -18.03
N GLY A 41 13.27 6.98 -17.82
CA GLY A 41 13.65 6.04 -16.77
C GLY A 41 12.85 6.16 -15.47
N LYS A 42 11.67 6.81 -15.45
CA LYS A 42 10.88 6.97 -14.23
C LYS A 42 10.59 5.63 -13.53
N THR A 43 10.08 4.63 -14.25
CA THR A 43 9.88 3.27 -13.73
C THR A 43 11.19 2.61 -13.30
N THR A 44 12.29 2.87 -14.03
CA THR A 44 13.62 2.35 -13.68
C THR A 44 14.10 2.90 -12.31
N ILE A 45 13.77 4.15 -11.97
CA ILE A 45 14.03 4.68 -10.62
C ILE A 45 13.31 3.82 -9.57
N PHE A 46 12.05 3.44 -9.80
CA PHE A 46 11.33 2.58 -8.87
C PHE A 46 11.97 1.19 -8.74
N ASP A 47 12.39 0.59 -9.86
CA ASP A 47 13.08 -0.71 -9.84
C ASP A 47 14.42 -0.64 -9.10
N LEU A 48 15.14 0.48 -9.19
CA LEU A 48 16.40 0.71 -8.46
C LEU A 48 16.14 0.91 -6.96
N ILE A 49 15.21 1.78 -6.57
CA ILE A 49 14.93 2.05 -5.15
C ILE A 49 14.28 0.87 -4.44
N THR A 50 13.58 0.01 -5.18
CA THR A 50 13.02 -1.26 -4.66
C THR A 50 14.01 -2.44 -4.74
N LYS A 51 15.25 -2.19 -5.21
CA LYS A 51 16.33 -3.19 -5.35
C LYS A 51 16.03 -4.33 -6.33
N LYS A 52 15.09 -4.14 -7.26
CA LYS A 52 14.90 -5.04 -8.40
C LYS A 52 16.05 -4.93 -9.40
N LEU A 53 16.61 -3.74 -9.54
CA LEU A 53 17.82 -3.45 -10.30
C LEU A 53 18.92 -2.95 -9.36
N THR A 54 20.18 -3.16 -9.77
CA THR A 54 21.36 -2.68 -9.05
C THR A 54 21.96 -1.51 -9.83
N PRO A 55 22.26 -0.36 -9.20
CA PRO A 55 22.89 0.75 -9.89
C PRO A 55 24.35 0.44 -10.23
N ASP A 56 24.87 1.03 -11.30
CA ASP A 56 26.29 0.90 -11.67
C ASP A 56 27.20 1.66 -10.70
N LYS A 57 26.74 2.85 -10.22
CA LYS A 57 27.42 3.66 -9.20
C LYS A 57 26.37 4.43 -8.39
N GLY A 58 26.84 4.96 -7.27
CA GLY A 58 26.01 5.70 -6.31
C GLY A 58 25.42 4.82 -5.23
N THR A 59 24.62 5.41 -4.36
CA THR A 59 23.99 4.71 -3.24
C THR A 59 22.49 4.97 -3.16
N ILE A 60 21.75 3.95 -2.71
CA ILE A 60 20.32 4.04 -2.40
C ILE A 60 20.14 3.51 -0.99
N GLU A 61 19.71 4.38 -0.10
CA GLU A 61 19.61 4.09 1.32
C GLU A 61 18.20 4.38 1.84
N TRP A 62 17.52 3.32 2.28
CA TRP A 62 16.33 3.44 3.08
C TRP A 62 16.70 3.56 4.56
N THR A 63 16.07 4.49 5.28
CA THR A 63 16.26 4.58 6.73
C THR A 63 15.82 3.26 7.39
N PRO A 64 16.62 2.70 8.32
CA PRO A 64 16.29 1.46 8.99
C PRO A 64 14.89 1.49 9.65
N GLY A 65 14.09 0.45 9.41
CA GLY A 65 12.72 0.32 9.92
C GLY A 65 11.65 0.99 9.06
N VAL A 66 12.00 1.75 8.04
CA VAL A 66 11.02 2.30 7.09
C VAL A 66 10.42 1.19 6.24
N THR A 67 9.10 1.16 6.18
CA THR A 67 8.33 0.25 5.33
C THR A 67 7.87 0.98 4.07
N TYR A 68 7.90 0.29 2.93
CA TYR A 68 7.33 0.83 1.69
C TYR A 68 6.51 -0.22 0.96
N SER A 69 5.52 0.23 0.20
CA SER A 69 4.74 -0.60 -0.72
C SER A 69 4.97 -0.11 -2.15
N TYR A 70 5.12 -1.06 -3.06
CA TYR A 70 5.27 -0.80 -4.49
C TYR A 70 4.31 -1.66 -5.30
N LEU A 71 3.51 -1.03 -6.13
CA LEU A 71 2.61 -1.73 -7.03
C LEU A 71 3.43 -2.37 -8.15
N ASP A 72 3.78 -3.65 -7.97
CA ASP A 72 4.40 -4.44 -9.01
C ASP A 72 3.33 -5.03 -9.93
N GLN A 73 3.39 -4.72 -11.22
CA GLN A 73 2.51 -5.33 -12.24
C GLN A 73 2.64 -6.86 -12.33
N HIS A 74 3.65 -7.44 -11.66
CA HIS A 74 3.93 -8.88 -11.61
C HIS A 74 3.69 -9.50 -10.23
N TYR A 75 2.88 -8.87 -9.37
CA TYR A 75 2.61 -9.40 -8.04
C TYR A 75 1.96 -10.79 -8.14
N LYS A 76 2.72 -11.83 -7.78
CA LYS A 76 2.21 -13.20 -7.71
C LYS A 76 1.43 -13.36 -6.42
N VAL A 77 0.12 -13.33 -6.51
CA VAL A 77 -0.79 -13.63 -5.40
C VAL A 77 -1.24 -15.08 -5.52
N ASN A 78 -1.60 -15.67 -4.39
CA ASN A 78 -2.42 -16.87 -4.41
C ASN A 78 -3.79 -16.50 -5.00
N ASP A 79 -3.99 -16.82 -6.27
CA ASP A 79 -5.16 -16.46 -7.07
C ASP A 79 -6.46 -17.13 -6.58
N ASP A 80 -6.39 -17.99 -5.58
CA ASP A 80 -7.54 -18.70 -4.99
C ASP A 80 -8.32 -17.87 -3.97
N PHE A 81 -7.74 -16.79 -3.45
CA PHE A 81 -8.46 -15.90 -2.53
C PHE A 81 -9.57 -15.13 -3.25
N THR A 82 -10.67 -14.92 -2.55
CA THR A 82 -11.65 -13.89 -2.93
C THR A 82 -11.04 -12.50 -2.68
N VAL A 83 -11.63 -11.47 -3.30
CA VAL A 83 -11.20 -10.07 -3.11
C VAL A 83 -11.20 -9.68 -1.63
N ILE A 84 -12.27 -10.05 -0.91
CA ILE A 84 -12.38 -9.70 0.51
C ILE A 84 -11.34 -10.44 1.35
N GLU A 85 -11.17 -11.74 1.17
CA GLU A 85 -10.14 -12.53 1.86
C GLU A 85 -8.74 -11.96 1.61
N PHE A 86 -8.45 -11.54 0.37
CA PHE A 86 -7.17 -10.94 0.01
C PHE A 86 -6.90 -9.63 0.74
N LEU A 87 -7.90 -8.75 0.87
CA LEU A 87 -7.76 -7.50 1.58
C LEU A 87 -7.72 -7.70 3.11
N GLU A 88 -8.47 -8.67 3.63
CA GLU A 88 -8.45 -9.03 5.06
C GLU A 88 -7.11 -9.65 5.50
N GLN A 89 -6.30 -10.21 4.58
CA GLN A 89 -4.94 -10.68 4.92
C GLN A 89 -4.05 -9.59 5.53
N ILE A 90 -4.28 -8.31 5.20
CA ILE A 90 -3.58 -7.17 5.79
C ILE A 90 -3.75 -7.16 7.31
N TYR A 91 -4.94 -7.53 7.77
CA TYR A 91 -5.37 -7.49 9.16
C TYR A 91 -5.45 -8.89 9.81
N LYS A 92 -4.81 -9.89 9.19
CA LYS A 92 -4.91 -11.29 9.61
C LYS A 92 -4.64 -11.46 11.12
N ASN A 93 -3.62 -10.79 11.64
CA ASN A 93 -3.30 -10.85 13.06
C ASN A 93 -4.46 -10.39 13.96
N LEU A 94 -5.22 -9.37 13.54
CA LEU A 94 -6.36 -8.87 14.30
C LEU A 94 -7.56 -9.80 14.20
N PHE A 95 -7.80 -10.39 13.02
CA PHE A 95 -8.84 -11.43 12.86
C PHE A 95 -8.51 -12.70 13.66
N ASP A 96 -7.24 -13.11 13.71
CA ASP A 96 -6.81 -14.26 14.53
C ASP A 96 -7.00 -13.96 16.04
N LYS A 97 -6.72 -12.73 16.49
CA LYS A 97 -7.02 -12.27 17.87
C LYS A 97 -8.50 -12.29 18.18
N GLU A 98 -9.36 -11.78 17.27
CA GLU A 98 -10.81 -11.80 17.43
C GLU A 98 -11.33 -13.24 17.57
N LYS A 99 -10.87 -14.12 16.69
CA LYS A 99 -11.23 -15.55 16.76
C LYS A 99 -10.86 -16.15 18.11
N HIS A 100 -9.63 -15.90 18.58
CA HIS A 100 -9.18 -16.39 19.88
C HIS A 100 -10.00 -15.80 21.04
N MET A 101 -10.35 -14.54 20.99
CA MET A 101 -11.25 -13.90 21.95
C MET A 101 -12.61 -14.60 22.03
N ASN A 102 -13.20 -14.88 20.87
CA ASN A 102 -14.49 -15.58 20.78
C ASN A 102 -14.42 -17.00 21.34
N GLU A 103 -13.33 -17.75 21.08
CA GLU A 103 -13.09 -19.07 21.68
C GLU A 103 -12.97 -19.00 23.21
N LEU A 104 -12.38 -17.94 23.76
CA LEU A 104 -12.30 -17.73 25.21
C LEU A 104 -13.65 -17.38 25.82
N TYR A 105 -14.47 -16.54 25.16
CA TYR A 105 -15.84 -16.26 25.59
C TYR A 105 -16.70 -17.52 25.58
N GLU A 106 -16.55 -18.38 24.57
CA GLU A 106 -17.27 -19.67 24.50
C GLU A 106 -16.88 -20.58 25.68
N LYS A 107 -15.58 -20.73 26.00
CA LYS A 107 -15.10 -21.46 27.18
C LYS A 107 -15.56 -20.82 28.48
N GLY A 108 -15.59 -19.49 28.55
CA GLY A 108 -16.08 -18.72 29.69
C GLY A 108 -17.61 -18.64 29.77
N SER A 109 -18.36 -19.35 28.94
CA SER A 109 -19.83 -19.44 29.04
C SER A 109 -20.31 -20.44 30.10
N ASN A 110 -19.43 -21.32 30.57
CA ASN A 110 -19.76 -22.32 31.60
C ASN A 110 -19.26 -21.87 32.99
N PRO A 111 -20.17 -21.40 33.89
CA PRO A 111 -19.80 -20.94 35.24
C PRO A 111 -19.24 -22.07 36.16
N ASP A 112 -19.48 -23.33 35.80
CA ASP A 112 -19.01 -24.47 36.56
C ASP A 112 -17.56 -24.85 36.23
N ASP A 113 -16.95 -24.25 35.17
CA ASP A 113 -15.54 -24.44 34.84
C ASP A 113 -14.65 -23.71 35.86
N PRO A 114 -13.67 -24.38 36.51
CA PRO A 114 -12.75 -23.75 37.44
C PRO A 114 -11.99 -22.53 36.86
N ASN A 115 -11.83 -22.47 35.53
CA ASN A 115 -11.12 -21.39 34.82
C ASN A 115 -12.08 -20.32 34.24
N TYR A 116 -13.36 -20.38 34.52
CA TYR A 116 -14.39 -19.46 33.99
C TYR A 116 -13.94 -17.99 34.01
N PHE A 117 -13.57 -17.47 35.18
CA PHE A 117 -13.15 -16.07 35.32
C PHE A 117 -11.87 -15.78 34.52
N LYS A 118 -10.91 -16.71 34.49
CA LYS A 118 -9.67 -16.55 33.74
C LYS A 118 -9.92 -16.41 32.23
N TYR A 119 -10.85 -17.18 31.66
CA TYR A 119 -11.22 -17.06 30.26
C TYR A 119 -11.85 -15.71 29.95
N LEU A 120 -12.75 -15.23 30.79
CA LEU A 120 -13.40 -13.92 30.63
C LEU A 120 -12.40 -12.78 30.76
N ASP A 121 -11.48 -12.83 31.71
CA ASP A 121 -10.43 -11.81 31.89
C ASP A 121 -9.53 -11.75 30.65
N GLN A 122 -9.09 -12.90 30.15
CA GLN A 122 -8.26 -12.97 28.94
C GLN A 122 -9.01 -12.45 27.71
N ALA A 123 -10.27 -12.82 27.53
CA ALA A 123 -11.08 -12.32 26.42
C ALA A 123 -11.26 -10.81 26.49
N SER A 124 -11.49 -10.25 27.70
CA SER A 124 -11.59 -8.80 27.89
C SER A 124 -10.31 -8.06 27.52
N LEU A 125 -9.14 -8.58 27.88
CA LEU A 125 -7.85 -7.99 27.52
C LEU A 125 -7.66 -7.95 26.00
N ILE A 126 -8.00 -9.06 25.30
CA ILE A 126 -7.92 -9.11 23.83
C ILE A 126 -8.90 -8.12 23.20
N ASN A 127 -10.13 -7.99 23.75
CA ASN A 127 -11.10 -7.00 23.27
C ASN A 127 -10.57 -5.56 23.40
N ASP A 128 -9.90 -5.23 24.50
CA ASP A 128 -9.28 -3.92 24.69
C ASP A 128 -8.15 -3.66 23.69
N GLU A 129 -7.38 -4.69 23.33
CA GLU A 129 -6.39 -4.59 22.24
C GLU A 129 -7.06 -4.33 20.89
N LEU A 130 -8.11 -5.10 20.54
CA LEU A 130 -8.86 -4.93 19.30
C LEU A 130 -9.50 -3.55 19.18
N LEU A 131 -10.01 -3.01 20.28
CA LEU A 131 -10.53 -1.63 20.33
C LEU A 131 -9.44 -0.58 20.08
N ARG A 132 -8.26 -0.74 20.69
CA ARG A 132 -7.12 0.17 20.47
C ARG A 132 -6.59 0.13 19.04
N ASP A 133 -6.60 -1.06 18.43
CA ASP A 133 -6.14 -1.29 17.07
C ASP A 133 -7.22 -1.01 16.01
N ASP A 134 -8.35 -0.40 16.43
CA ASP A 134 -9.49 0.01 15.58
C ASP A 134 -10.05 -1.12 14.70
N PHE A 135 -10.02 -2.36 15.23
CA PHE A 135 -10.41 -3.58 14.53
C PHE A 135 -11.82 -3.51 13.95
N TYR A 136 -12.76 -2.98 14.71
CA TYR A 136 -14.18 -2.97 14.33
C TYR A 136 -14.50 -2.02 13.16
N SER A 137 -13.56 -1.11 12.81
CA SER A 137 -13.67 -0.23 11.64
C SER A 137 -13.08 -0.83 10.36
N ILE A 138 -12.36 -1.97 10.43
CA ILE A 138 -11.63 -2.56 9.29
C ILE A 138 -12.55 -2.79 8.08
N LYS A 139 -13.73 -3.38 8.30
CA LYS A 139 -14.69 -3.66 7.22
C LYS A 139 -15.15 -2.38 6.51
N GLU A 140 -15.39 -1.33 7.28
CA GLU A 140 -15.77 -0.02 6.75
C GLU A 140 -14.61 0.63 5.97
N LYS A 141 -13.37 0.53 6.47
CA LYS A 141 -12.17 1.00 5.77
C LYS A 141 -12.00 0.29 4.44
N ILE A 142 -12.10 -1.03 4.40
CA ILE A 142 -12.06 -1.83 3.17
C ILE A 142 -13.16 -1.39 2.20
N ASP A 143 -14.40 -1.25 2.69
CA ASP A 143 -15.54 -0.83 1.88
C ASP A 143 -15.35 0.55 1.27
N LYS A 144 -14.84 1.49 2.03
CA LYS A 144 -14.54 2.86 1.57
C LYS A 144 -13.53 2.84 0.42
N VAL A 145 -12.47 2.06 0.53
CA VAL A 145 -11.44 1.96 -0.51
C VAL A 145 -11.97 1.23 -1.75
N ILE A 146 -12.70 0.12 -1.58
CA ILE A 146 -13.33 -0.64 -2.68
C ILE A 146 -14.25 0.29 -3.50
N VAL A 147 -15.16 0.99 -2.84
CA VAL A 147 -16.10 1.91 -3.50
C VAL A 147 -15.34 3.08 -4.15
N GLY A 148 -14.35 3.64 -3.45
CA GLY A 148 -13.55 4.77 -3.94
C GLY A 148 -12.78 4.44 -5.22
N LEU A 149 -12.26 3.24 -5.36
CA LEU A 149 -11.56 2.78 -6.57
C LEU A 149 -12.51 2.23 -7.66
N GLY A 150 -13.83 2.30 -7.46
CA GLY A 150 -14.81 1.81 -8.43
C GLY A 150 -14.79 0.30 -8.60
N ILE A 151 -14.48 -0.43 -7.55
CA ILE A 151 -14.61 -1.89 -7.52
C ILE A 151 -16.05 -2.21 -7.14
N PRO A 152 -16.82 -2.94 -8.00
CA PRO A 152 -18.19 -3.29 -7.68
C PRO A 152 -18.29 -4.13 -6.40
N LYS A 153 -19.28 -3.84 -5.55
CA LYS A 153 -19.43 -4.54 -4.27
C LYS A 153 -19.62 -6.05 -4.42
N GLU A 154 -20.26 -6.49 -5.50
CA GLU A 154 -20.44 -7.89 -5.84
C GLU A 154 -19.13 -8.62 -6.19
N TYR A 155 -18.03 -7.89 -6.37
CA TYR A 155 -16.72 -8.52 -6.64
C TYR A 155 -16.04 -9.01 -5.35
N LYS A 156 -16.50 -8.59 -4.18
CA LYS A 156 -15.89 -9.00 -2.89
C LYS A 156 -15.74 -10.52 -2.76
N GLU A 157 -16.80 -11.26 -3.18
CA GLU A 157 -16.83 -12.72 -3.10
C GLU A 157 -16.27 -13.41 -4.34
N ARG A 158 -15.78 -12.64 -5.34
CA ARG A 158 -15.15 -13.22 -6.52
C ARG A 158 -13.69 -13.54 -6.25
N LYS A 159 -13.25 -14.67 -6.78
CA LYS A 159 -11.82 -15.04 -6.74
C LYS A 159 -11.00 -14.13 -7.64
N LEU A 160 -9.75 -13.84 -7.22
CA LEU A 160 -8.84 -12.98 -7.97
C LEU A 160 -8.53 -13.52 -9.37
N ASN A 161 -8.46 -14.85 -9.53
CA ASN A 161 -8.11 -15.49 -10.80
C ASN A 161 -9.14 -15.27 -11.93
N ILE A 162 -10.40 -14.98 -11.60
CA ILE A 162 -11.45 -14.72 -12.60
C ILE A 162 -11.56 -13.24 -13.01
N LEU A 163 -10.80 -12.37 -12.38
CA LEU A 163 -10.79 -10.93 -12.65
C LEU A 163 -9.87 -10.58 -13.80
N SER A 164 -10.22 -9.53 -14.57
CA SER A 164 -9.33 -8.98 -15.59
C SER A 164 -8.08 -8.36 -14.95
N SER A 165 -7.01 -8.14 -15.74
CA SER A 165 -5.78 -7.49 -15.26
C SER A 165 -6.06 -6.13 -14.63
N GLY A 166 -6.83 -5.26 -15.29
CA GLY A 166 -7.17 -3.95 -14.76
C GLY A 166 -8.02 -4.00 -13.49
N GLN A 167 -8.90 -5.01 -13.35
CA GLN A 167 -9.63 -5.22 -12.10
C GLN A 167 -8.71 -5.66 -10.96
N ARG A 168 -7.76 -6.56 -11.23
CA ARG A 168 -6.75 -6.98 -10.24
C ARG A 168 -5.86 -5.82 -9.81
N GLU A 169 -5.45 -4.96 -10.73
CA GLU A 169 -4.63 -3.80 -10.40
C GLU A 169 -5.34 -2.83 -9.46
N LYS A 170 -6.65 -2.58 -9.66
CA LYS A 170 -7.45 -1.81 -8.69
C LYS A 170 -7.46 -2.44 -7.29
N ILE A 171 -7.51 -3.78 -7.21
CA ILE A 171 -7.51 -4.50 -5.93
C ILE A 171 -6.12 -4.45 -5.27
N TYR A 172 -5.05 -4.54 -6.06
CA TYR A 172 -3.69 -4.36 -5.53
C TYR A 172 -3.46 -2.93 -5.03
N LEU A 173 -3.96 -1.93 -5.77
CA LEU A 173 -3.95 -0.55 -5.31
C LEU A 173 -4.74 -0.41 -4.00
N ALA A 174 -5.94 -1.02 -3.91
CA ALA A 174 -6.73 -1.03 -2.66
C ALA A 174 -5.91 -1.60 -1.49
N LYS A 175 -5.23 -2.72 -1.70
CA LYS A 175 -4.37 -3.33 -0.69
C LYS A 175 -3.28 -2.37 -0.23
N MET A 176 -2.54 -1.76 -1.16
CA MET A 176 -1.48 -0.81 -0.85
C MET A 176 -1.98 0.38 -0.01
N LEU A 177 -3.14 0.93 -0.36
CA LEU A 177 -3.72 2.06 0.36
C LEU A 177 -4.15 1.66 1.79
N LEU A 178 -4.55 0.40 2.01
CA LEU A 178 -4.98 -0.12 3.32
C LEU A 178 -3.81 -0.56 4.21
N GLU A 179 -2.66 -0.93 3.64
CA GLU A 179 -1.48 -1.42 4.41
C GLU A 179 -0.76 -0.31 5.20
N GLU A 180 -1.05 0.95 4.94
CA GLU A 180 -0.52 2.10 5.68
C GLU A 180 1.02 2.09 5.85
N HIS A 181 1.77 1.71 4.80
CA HIS A 181 3.24 1.78 4.79
C HIS A 181 3.76 3.21 4.97
N ASP A 182 5.01 3.37 5.41
CA ASP A 182 5.64 4.69 5.60
C ASP A 182 5.84 5.43 4.28
N VAL A 183 6.00 4.66 3.17
CA VAL A 183 6.10 5.21 1.81
C VAL A 183 5.26 4.39 0.84
N LEU A 184 4.43 5.07 0.03
CA LEU A 184 3.78 4.46 -1.13
C LEU A 184 4.56 4.83 -2.40
N LEU A 185 4.89 3.82 -3.20
CA LEU A 185 5.48 3.97 -4.53
C LEU A 185 4.42 3.60 -5.58
N LEU A 186 3.89 4.60 -6.28
CA LEU A 186 2.77 4.43 -7.20
C LEU A 186 3.20 4.75 -8.63
N ASP A 187 3.24 3.73 -9.49
CA ASP A 187 3.53 3.89 -10.92
C ASP A 187 2.23 3.86 -11.71
N GLU A 188 1.86 5.01 -12.29
CA GLU A 188 0.65 5.21 -13.09
C GLU A 188 -0.65 4.71 -12.41
N PRO A 189 -0.94 5.12 -11.17
CA PRO A 189 -2.07 4.58 -10.41
C PRO A 189 -3.44 4.92 -10.98
N THR A 190 -3.50 5.86 -11.92
CA THR A 190 -4.75 6.33 -12.55
C THR A 190 -5.15 5.55 -13.80
N ASN A 191 -4.27 4.70 -14.37
CA ASN A 191 -4.47 4.06 -15.67
C ASN A 191 -5.77 3.23 -15.82
N TYR A 192 -6.28 2.68 -14.72
CA TYR A 192 -7.47 1.81 -14.74
C TYR A 192 -8.66 2.45 -14.04
N LEU A 193 -8.56 3.74 -13.70
CA LEU A 193 -9.59 4.46 -12.97
C LEU A 193 -10.36 5.41 -13.91
N ASP A 194 -11.67 5.46 -13.74
CA ASP A 194 -12.51 6.48 -14.37
C ASP A 194 -12.39 7.81 -13.61
N ALA A 195 -12.72 8.91 -14.24
CA ALA A 195 -12.56 10.25 -13.69
C ALA A 195 -13.09 10.45 -12.24
N PRO A 196 -14.26 9.91 -11.84
CA PRO A 196 -14.71 10.01 -10.45
C PRO A 196 -13.79 9.29 -9.46
N HIS A 197 -13.20 8.16 -9.87
CA HIS A 197 -12.31 7.37 -9.02
C HIS A 197 -10.89 7.93 -8.98
N VAL A 198 -10.42 8.57 -10.06
CA VAL A 198 -9.19 9.39 -10.05
C VAL A 198 -9.32 10.54 -9.05
N LYS A 199 -10.46 11.24 -9.07
CA LYS A 199 -10.73 12.31 -8.10
C LYS A 199 -10.71 11.80 -6.67
N TRP A 200 -11.38 10.67 -6.41
CA TRP A 200 -11.38 10.05 -5.09
C TRP A 200 -9.96 9.67 -4.64
N LEU A 201 -9.15 9.07 -5.53
CA LEU A 201 -7.77 8.72 -5.22
C LEU A 201 -6.93 9.96 -4.90
N ALA A 202 -7.12 11.06 -5.65
CA ALA A 202 -6.45 12.33 -5.37
C ALA A 202 -6.81 12.87 -3.98
N GLU A 203 -8.10 12.88 -3.62
CA GLU A 203 -8.57 13.30 -2.29
C GLU A 203 -8.03 12.38 -1.18
N TYR A 204 -7.94 11.07 -1.44
CA TYR A 204 -7.34 10.12 -0.49
C TYR A 204 -5.86 10.41 -0.26
N LEU A 205 -5.07 10.59 -1.34
CA LEU A 205 -3.63 10.86 -1.27
C LEU A 205 -3.31 12.25 -0.69
N GLN A 206 -4.12 13.27 -0.94
CA GLN A 206 -3.98 14.58 -0.27
C GLN A 206 -4.04 14.46 1.24
N ASN A 207 -4.88 13.57 1.76
CA ASN A 207 -5.06 13.33 3.19
C ASN A 207 -4.19 12.18 3.72
N TYR A 208 -3.31 11.61 2.89
CA TYR A 208 -2.43 10.54 3.33
C TYR A 208 -1.40 11.06 4.33
N PRO A 209 -1.33 10.50 5.56
CA PRO A 209 -0.53 11.09 6.63
C PRO A 209 0.97 10.84 6.51
N LYS A 210 1.37 9.94 5.59
CA LYS A 210 2.75 9.52 5.42
C LYS A 210 3.30 10.02 4.08
N ALA A 211 4.44 9.50 3.63
CA ALA A 211 5.06 9.93 2.38
C ALA A 211 4.62 9.07 1.20
N PHE A 212 4.70 9.63 0.00
CA PHE A 212 4.61 8.85 -1.23
C PHE A 212 5.50 9.42 -2.34
N LEU A 213 5.80 8.58 -3.33
CA LEU A 213 6.40 8.96 -4.60
C LEU A 213 5.51 8.40 -5.71
N VAL A 214 4.99 9.29 -6.56
CA VAL A 214 4.06 8.95 -7.64
C VAL A 214 4.66 9.28 -9.00
N ILE A 215 4.53 8.36 -9.94
CA ILE A 215 4.74 8.58 -11.37
C ILE A 215 3.37 8.59 -12.03
N SER A 216 3.05 9.62 -12.79
CA SER A 216 1.87 9.68 -13.65
C SER A 216 2.06 10.71 -14.75
N HIS A 217 1.24 10.61 -15.82
CA HIS A 217 1.11 11.64 -16.87
C HIS A 217 -0.19 12.45 -16.73
N ASP A 218 -0.97 12.19 -15.72
CA ASP A 218 -2.16 12.97 -15.41
C ASP A 218 -1.77 14.23 -14.64
N GLU A 219 -1.43 15.31 -15.35
CA GLU A 219 -0.99 16.58 -14.74
C GLU A 219 -2.01 17.15 -13.74
N PRO A 220 -3.33 17.16 -14.02
CA PRO A 220 -4.35 17.56 -13.05
C PRO A 220 -4.30 16.75 -11.75
N PHE A 221 -4.14 15.43 -11.85
CA PHE A 221 -3.99 14.56 -10.69
C PHE A 221 -2.72 14.89 -9.91
N LEU A 222 -1.55 14.97 -10.58
CA LEU A 222 -0.27 15.27 -9.94
C LEU A 222 -0.28 16.63 -9.23
N SER A 223 -0.84 17.67 -9.88
CA SER A 223 -0.90 19.02 -9.29
C SER A 223 -1.78 19.09 -8.04
N GLN A 224 -2.76 18.19 -7.92
CA GLN A 224 -3.64 18.13 -6.78
C GLN A 224 -2.99 17.45 -5.56
N ILE A 225 -2.11 16.47 -5.75
CA ILE A 225 -1.57 15.66 -4.68
C ILE A 225 -0.16 16.07 -4.23
N ALA A 226 0.60 16.75 -5.10
CA ALA A 226 2.03 16.97 -4.88
C ALA A 226 2.33 18.17 -3.98
N ASN A 227 3.28 17.99 -3.05
CA ASN A 227 3.96 19.09 -2.38
C ASN A 227 5.46 19.15 -2.73
N VAL A 228 5.98 18.10 -3.40
CA VAL A 228 7.36 18.03 -3.93
C VAL A 228 7.34 17.54 -5.36
N VAL A 229 8.12 18.16 -6.24
CA VAL A 229 8.27 17.73 -7.64
C VAL A 229 9.73 17.38 -7.90
N LEU A 230 9.96 16.13 -8.31
CA LEU A 230 11.24 15.63 -8.78
C LEU A 230 11.20 15.59 -10.31
N HIS A 231 12.08 16.31 -10.96
CA HIS A 231 12.13 16.39 -12.43
C HIS A 231 13.31 15.59 -12.96
N LEU A 232 13.01 14.53 -13.72
CA LEU A 232 13.99 13.70 -14.38
C LEU A 232 14.25 14.23 -15.80
N GLN A 233 15.46 14.70 -16.04
CA GLN A 233 15.91 15.27 -17.32
C GLN A 233 16.82 14.29 -18.07
#